data_e5077af0fc8ac124e5828be55052c08f
#
_entry.id   e5077af0fc8ac124e5828be55052c08f
#
_cell.length_a   1.000
_cell.length_b   1.000
_cell.length_c   1.000
_cell.angle_alpha   90.00
_cell.angle_beta   90.00
_cell.angle_gamma   90.00
#
_symmetry.space_group_name_H-M   'P 1'
#
loop_
_entity.id
_entity.type
_entity.pdbx_description
1 polymer ?
#
loop_
_entity_poly.entity_id
_entity_poly.type
_entity_poly.pdbx_seq_one_letter_code
_entity_poly.pdbx_strand_id
1 'polypeptide(L)'
;MARRILLTIEYDGTAYSGWQRQYNGLAVQQLIEEALTRATGEAITITGASRTDAGVHALGQCAHFDTSSRIPPEKYPFVLNTMLPRDIRVQAGHEVPDGFHARFMTCGKRYTYRILNSRHGSAIRRNTFAHIPVPLDVDAMRQALPTLLGTHDFAAYQASGGTAKTTIRTIRMTEMTVQGDEIILLVEGDAFLYNMVRIIAGTLIEIGLHRRSADAFTEAFRTLDRLSLGVTAPPHGLELTKVYYPEEAFRMPEAVRWHEE
;
A
#
# COMPACT_ATOMS: atom_id res chain seq x y z
N MET A 1 28.34 -17.49 -0.74
CA MET A 1 27.82 -16.64 -1.84
C MET A 1 26.68 -15.83 -1.27
N ALA A 2 26.53 -14.58 -1.69
CA ALA A 2 25.35 -13.79 -1.34
C ALA A 2 24.14 -14.39 -2.02
N ARG A 3 22.98 -14.31 -1.38
CA ARG A 3 21.69 -14.77 -1.90
C ARG A 3 20.63 -13.70 -1.61
N ARG A 4 19.62 -13.61 -2.46
CA ARG A 4 18.53 -12.63 -2.31
C ARG A 4 17.33 -13.26 -1.62
N ILE A 5 16.84 -12.58 -0.57
CA ILE A 5 15.70 -13.01 0.22
C ILE A 5 14.56 -12.01 0.04
N LEU A 6 13.37 -12.51 -0.28
CA LEU A 6 12.12 -11.74 -0.30
C LEU A 6 11.35 -12.03 0.98
N LEU A 7 10.97 -10.99 1.70
CA LEU A 7 10.10 -11.06 2.87
C LEU A 7 8.69 -10.58 2.52
N THR A 8 7.68 -11.23 3.09
CA THR A 8 6.30 -10.71 3.18
C THR A 8 6.09 -10.18 4.58
N ILE A 9 5.62 -8.93 4.68
CA ILE A 9 5.62 -8.16 5.92
C ILE A 9 4.23 -7.56 6.14
N GLU A 10 3.73 -7.74 7.36
CA GLU A 10 2.52 -7.12 7.88
C GLU A 10 2.87 -6.08 8.92
N TYR A 11 2.15 -4.94 8.94
CA TYR A 11 2.31 -3.93 9.99
C TYR A 11 1.06 -3.07 10.22
N ASP A 12 0.83 -2.72 11.48
CA ASP A 12 0.00 -1.60 11.87
C ASP A 12 0.83 -0.31 11.76
N GLY A 13 0.48 0.55 10.81
CA GLY A 13 1.23 1.78 10.51
C GLY A 13 1.01 2.93 11.49
N THR A 14 0.13 2.79 12.49
CA THR A 14 -0.33 3.87 13.37
C THR A 14 0.81 4.61 14.07
N ALA A 15 1.84 3.88 14.51
CA ALA A 15 2.98 4.44 15.25
C ALA A 15 4.14 4.88 14.36
N TYR A 16 4.01 4.75 13.03
CA TYR A 16 5.12 4.93 12.10
C TYR A 16 4.92 6.10 11.14
N SER A 17 6.04 6.73 10.78
CA SER A 17 6.10 7.77 9.74
C SER A 17 6.09 7.18 8.32
N GLY A 18 5.44 6.03 8.15
CA GLY A 18 5.32 5.27 6.92
C GLY A 18 6.38 4.17 6.78
N TRP A 19 6.43 3.60 5.57
CA TRP A 19 7.36 2.52 5.26
C TRP A 19 8.81 2.96 5.23
N GLN A 20 9.12 4.00 4.44
CA GLN A 20 10.49 4.34 4.08
C GLN A 20 11.25 5.01 5.23
N ARG A 21 12.47 4.51 5.48
CA ARG A 21 13.43 5.13 6.41
C ARG A 21 13.63 6.60 6.08
N GLN A 22 13.53 7.46 7.07
CA GLN A 22 13.66 8.89 6.94
C GLN A 22 14.29 9.49 8.22
N TYR A 23 14.80 10.71 8.11
CA TYR A 23 15.51 11.34 9.22
C TYR A 23 14.58 11.77 10.37
N ASN A 24 13.36 12.20 10.04
CA ASN A 24 12.46 12.89 10.97
C ASN A 24 11.40 12.01 11.64
N GLY A 25 11.53 10.68 11.58
CA GLY A 25 10.53 9.81 12.19
C GLY A 25 10.86 8.33 12.07
N LEU A 26 10.29 7.55 12.99
CA LEU A 26 10.45 6.09 13.01
C LEU A 26 9.70 5.47 11.84
N ALA A 27 10.39 4.68 11.04
CA ALA A 27 9.84 4.00 9.88
C ALA A 27 9.89 2.48 10.02
N VAL A 28 8.95 1.78 9.39
CA VAL A 28 8.88 0.32 9.40
C VAL A 28 10.14 -0.30 8.82
N GLN A 29 10.63 0.21 7.69
CA GLN A 29 11.88 -0.22 7.04
C GLN A 29 13.05 -0.20 8.00
N GLN A 30 13.21 0.85 8.79
CA GLN A 30 14.31 0.99 9.74
C GLN A 30 14.35 -0.15 10.76
N LEU A 31 13.21 -0.46 11.37
CA LEU A 31 13.13 -1.52 12.40
C LEU A 31 13.43 -2.90 11.83
N ILE A 32 13.00 -3.16 10.59
CA ILE A 32 13.30 -4.43 9.91
C ILE A 32 14.79 -4.52 9.59
N GLU A 33 15.42 -3.45 9.08
CA GLU A 33 16.86 -3.39 8.80
C GLU A 33 17.68 -3.62 10.08
N GLU A 34 17.30 -3.00 11.19
CA GLU A 34 17.94 -3.18 12.49
C GLU A 34 17.79 -4.61 13.02
N ALA A 35 16.62 -5.22 12.85
CA ALA A 35 16.38 -6.62 13.23
C ALA A 35 17.18 -7.58 12.35
N LEU A 36 17.25 -7.36 11.04
CA LEU A 36 18.05 -8.13 10.10
C LEU A 36 19.54 -8.02 10.43
N THR A 37 20.05 -6.82 10.68
CA THR A 37 21.44 -6.59 11.05
C THR A 37 21.81 -7.34 12.33
N ARG A 38 20.95 -7.33 13.33
CA ARG A 38 21.15 -8.11 14.57
C ARG A 38 21.13 -9.63 14.34
N ALA A 39 20.23 -10.09 13.45
CA ALA A 39 20.06 -11.52 13.18
C ALA A 39 21.19 -12.10 12.33
N THR A 40 21.72 -11.34 11.39
CA THR A 40 22.72 -11.81 10.42
C THR A 40 24.16 -11.41 10.77
N GLY A 41 24.34 -10.35 11.55
CA GLY A 41 25.63 -9.71 11.78
C GLY A 41 26.11 -8.86 10.61
N GLU A 42 25.29 -8.65 9.57
CA GLU A 42 25.60 -7.90 8.36
C GLU A 42 24.86 -6.55 8.37
N ALA A 43 25.46 -5.51 7.78
CA ALA A 43 24.74 -4.25 7.52
C ALA A 43 23.76 -4.46 6.37
N ILE A 44 22.48 -4.65 6.69
CA ILE A 44 21.43 -4.95 5.71
C ILE A 44 20.61 -3.69 5.41
N THR A 45 20.40 -3.46 4.12
CA THR A 45 19.40 -2.50 3.60
C THR A 45 18.35 -3.26 2.81
N ILE A 46 17.06 -2.94 3.03
CA ILE A 46 15.97 -3.60 2.33
C ILE A 46 15.33 -2.69 1.28
N THR A 47 14.88 -3.27 0.18
CA THR A 47 14.13 -2.57 -0.87
C THR A 47 12.68 -3.02 -0.87
N GLY A 48 11.76 -2.11 -0.50
CA GLY A 48 10.33 -2.38 -0.44
C GLY A 48 9.64 -2.26 -1.80
N ALA A 49 8.57 -3.04 -1.99
CA ALA A 49 7.74 -3.02 -3.20
C ALA A 49 6.89 -1.75 -3.32
N SER A 50 6.47 -1.19 -2.20
CA SER A 50 5.62 -0.01 -2.16
C SER A 50 6.01 0.90 -1.00
N ARG A 51 5.95 2.21 -1.22
CA ARG A 51 5.98 3.19 -0.14
C ARG A 51 4.55 3.34 0.38
N THR A 52 4.36 3.24 1.68
CA THR A 52 3.12 3.61 2.36
C THR A 52 3.37 4.86 3.19
N ASP A 53 2.37 5.73 3.28
CA ASP A 53 2.43 6.97 4.04
C ASP A 53 2.38 6.73 5.54
N ALA A 54 2.66 7.76 6.33
CA ALA A 54 2.48 7.74 7.78
C ALA A 54 1.05 7.32 8.15
N GLY A 55 0.91 6.36 9.07
CA GLY A 55 -0.37 5.85 9.53
C GLY A 55 -1.07 4.85 8.59
N VAL A 56 -0.48 4.52 7.44
CA VAL A 56 -1.02 3.50 6.49
C VAL A 56 -0.50 2.12 6.88
N HIS A 57 -1.38 1.13 6.86
CA HIS A 57 -1.09 -0.26 7.21
C HIS A 57 -0.67 -1.11 6.01
N ALA A 58 -0.20 -2.31 6.27
CA ALA A 58 -0.03 -3.35 5.26
C ALA A 58 -0.28 -4.74 5.83
N LEU A 59 -0.94 -5.60 5.05
CA LEU A 59 -0.99 -7.05 5.26
C LEU A 59 0.04 -7.78 4.40
N GLY A 60 0.41 -7.22 3.26
CA GLY A 60 1.24 -7.90 2.27
C GLY A 60 2.30 -7.01 1.64
N GLN A 61 3.00 -6.19 2.42
CA GLN A 61 4.20 -5.51 1.93
C GLN A 61 5.28 -6.53 1.62
N CYS A 62 5.95 -6.36 0.49
CA CYS A 62 7.09 -7.19 0.10
C CYS A 62 8.38 -6.35 0.10
N ALA A 63 9.47 -6.95 0.58
CA ALA A 63 10.79 -6.31 0.54
C ALA A 63 11.87 -7.36 0.35
N HIS A 64 12.90 -7.05 -0.46
CA HIS A 64 14.04 -7.92 -0.65
C HIS A 64 15.32 -7.32 -0.07
N PHE A 65 16.26 -8.20 0.21
CA PHE A 65 17.64 -7.86 0.62
C PHE A 65 18.60 -8.96 0.21
N ASP A 66 19.87 -8.61 0.15
CA ASP A 66 20.97 -9.56 -0.10
C ASP A 66 21.69 -9.89 1.20
N THR A 67 22.09 -11.15 1.37
CA THR A 67 22.81 -11.62 2.57
C THR A 67 23.67 -12.83 2.27
N SER A 68 24.79 -12.98 2.98
CA SER A 68 25.60 -14.19 3.03
C SER A 68 25.22 -15.12 4.20
N SER A 69 24.29 -14.70 5.03
CA SER A 69 23.81 -15.45 6.20
C SER A 69 23.26 -16.83 5.79
N ARG A 70 23.49 -17.83 6.65
CA ARG A 70 23.00 -19.21 6.45
C ARG A 70 21.60 -19.45 7.03
N ILE A 71 20.92 -18.42 7.55
CA ILE A 71 19.54 -18.56 8.06
C ILE A 71 18.65 -19.05 6.92
N PRO A 72 17.97 -20.21 7.02
CA PRO A 72 17.04 -20.66 5.99
C PRO A 72 15.95 -19.61 5.75
N PRO A 73 15.54 -19.36 4.48
CA PRO A 73 14.59 -18.30 4.15
C PRO A 73 13.29 -18.36 4.97
N GLU A 74 12.72 -19.55 5.15
CA GLU A 74 11.51 -19.81 5.90
C GLU A 74 11.68 -19.60 7.43
N LYS A 75 12.89 -19.43 7.94
CA LYS A 75 13.17 -19.15 9.35
C LYS A 75 13.24 -17.67 9.69
N TYR A 76 13.36 -16.77 8.69
CA TYR A 76 13.38 -15.33 8.96
C TYR A 76 12.14 -14.85 9.75
N PRO A 77 10.90 -15.29 9.50
CA PRO A 77 9.75 -14.92 10.33
C PRO A 77 9.98 -15.23 11.83
N PHE A 78 10.48 -16.40 12.13
CA PHE A 78 10.71 -16.83 13.52
C PHE A 78 11.79 -16.00 14.20
N VAL A 79 12.89 -15.74 13.50
CA VAL A 79 14.02 -14.97 14.05
C VAL A 79 13.64 -13.50 14.22
N LEU A 80 13.12 -12.87 13.16
CA LEU A 80 12.83 -11.43 13.17
C LEU A 80 11.70 -11.06 14.11
N ASN A 81 10.65 -11.88 14.19
CA ASN A 81 9.50 -11.61 15.05
C ASN A 81 9.80 -11.68 16.54
N THR A 82 10.95 -12.24 16.96
CA THR A 82 11.44 -12.14 18.36
C THR A 82 12.04 -10.79 18.69
N MET A 83 12.46 -10.02 17.67
CA MET A 83 13.18 -8.74 17.79
C MET A 83 12.33 -7.54 17.41
N LEU A 84 11.31 -7.76 16.55
CA LEU A 84 10.40 -6.73 16.07
C LEU A 84 9.32 -6.39 17.11
N PRO A 85 8.85 -5.14 17.17
CA PRO A 85 7.71 -4.76 17.98
C PRO A 85 6.45 -5.51 17.49
N ARG A 86 5.40 -5.58 18.35
CA ARG A 86 4.22 -6.42 18.07
C ARG A 86 3.39 -5.98 16.87
N ASP A 87 3.51 -4.73 16.47
CA ASP A 87 2.82 -4.10 15.34
C ASP A 87 3.55 -4.26 13.99
N ILE A 88 4.70 -4.96 13.96
CA ILE A 88 5.37 -5.40 12.73
C ILE A 88 5.60 -6.91 12.80
N ARG A 89 5.19 -7.63 11.76
CA ARG A 89 5.39 -9.08 11.64
C ARG A 89 5.89 -9.45 10.25
N VAL A 90 6.95 -10.24 10.22
CA VAL A 90 7.35 -10.96 9.01
C VAL A 90 6.53 -12.23 8.93
N GLN A 91 5.78 -12.41 7.85
CA GLN A 91 4.87 -13.53 7.64
C GLN A 91 5.52 -14.67 6.86
N ALA A 92 6.38 -14.34 5.90
CA ALA A 92 7.08 -15.30 5.07
C ALA A 92 8.47 -14.80 4.66
N GLY A 93 9.36 -15.73 4.34
CA GLY A 93 10.66 -15.47 3.71
C GLY A 93 10.93 -16.51 2.63
N HIS A 94 11.36 -16.08 1.46
CA HIS A 94 11.67 -16.92 0.30
C HIS A 94 12.98 -16.49 -0.33
N GLU A 95 13.79 -17.44 -0.76
CA GLU A 95 14.92 -17.15 -1.63
C GLU A 95 14.40 -16.89 -3.04
N VAL A 96 14.95 -15.86 -3.67
CA VAL A 96 14.56 -15.44 -5.02
C VAL A 96 15.82 -15.25 -5.86
N PRO A 97 15.72 -15.29 -7.21
CA PRO A 97 16.87 -15.06 -8.09
C PRO A 97 17.54 -13.70 -7.81
N ASP A 98 18.86 -13.62 -8.02
CA ASP A 98 19.67 -12.40 -7.81
C ASP A 98 19.15 -11.20 -8.64
N GLY A 99 18.54 -11.48 -9.81
CA GLY A 99 17.88 -10.44 -10.64
C GLY A 99 16.52 -9.97 -10.13
N PHE A 100 15.96 -10.59 -9.09
CA PHE A 100 14.65 -10.19 -8.56
C PHE A 100 14.71 -8.80 -7.93
N HIS A 101 13.70 -7.96 -8.23
CA HIS A 101 13.57 -6.65 -7.62
C HIS A 101 12.16 -6.41 -7.10
N ALA A 102 11.99 -6.27 -5.77
CA ALA A 102 10.68 -6.19 -5.12
C ALA A 102 9.80 -5.05 -5.66
N ARG A 103 10.37 -3.93 -6.09
CA ARG A 103 9.62 -2.77 -6.59
C ARG A 103 9.35 -2.84 -8.09
N PHE A 104 10.37 -3.18 -8.89
CA PHE A 104 10.28 -3.03 -10.34
C PHE A 104 9.66 -4.23 -11.05
N MET A 105 9.64 -5.39 -10.40
CA MET A 105 9.04 -6.60 -10.96
C MET A 105 7.58 -6.83 -10.53
N THR A 106 6.99 -5.87 -9.80
CA THR A 106 5.56 -5.96 -9.46
C THR A 106 4.71 -5.86 -10.72
N CYS A 107 3.73 -6.75 -10.87
CA CYS A 107 2.72 -6.68 -11.91
C CYS A 107 1.38 -6.10 -11.41
N GLY A 108 1.26 -5.81 -10.13
CA GLY A 108 0.08 -5.17 -9.54
C GLY A 108 0.14 -5.07 -8.03
N LYS A 109 -0.78 -4.27 -7.50
CA LYS A 109 -0.99 -4.08 -6.06
C LYS A 109 -2.47 -3.98 -5.76
N ARG A 110 -2.85 -4.47 -4.58
CA ARG A 110 -4.21 -4.35 -4.05
C ARG A 110 -4.15 -3.53 -2.77
N TYR A 111 -5.03 -2.54 -2.72
CA TYR A 111 -5.28 -1.74 -1.53
C TYR A 111 -6.71 -1.93 -1.05
N THR A 112 -6.90 -1.93 0.26
CA THR A 112 -8.21 -1.92 0.90
C THR A 112 -8.34 -0.63 1.69
N TYR A 113 -9.45 0.08 1.54
CA TYR A 113 -9.80 1.22 2.36
C TYR A 113 -11.06 0.89 3.17
N ARG A 114 -10.98 1.08 4.50
CA ARG A 114 -12.01 0.70 5.46
C ARG A 114 -12.69 1.93 6.04
N ILE A 115 -14.01 1.99 5.97
CA ILE A 115 -14.84 3.06 6.52
C ILE A 115 -15.78 2.46 7.56
N LEU A 116 -15.79 3.05 8.75
CA LEU A 116 -16.80 2.78 9.77
C LEU A 116 -17.88 3.85 9.65
N ASN A 117 -19.03 3.50 9.06
CA ASN A 117 -20.16 4.41 8.86
C ASN A 117 -21.19 4.20 9.96
N SER A 118 -20.97 4.78 11.10
CA SER A 118 -21.81 4.65 12.29
C SER A 118 -21.84 5.95 13.09
N ARG A 119 -22.94 6.19 13.81
CA ARG A 119 -23.12 7.41 14.61
C ARG A 119 -22.00 7.62 15.63
N HIS A 120 -21.53 6.53 16.22
CA HIS A 120 -20.46 6.53 17.22
C HIS A 120 -19.25 5.79 16.68
N GLY A 121 -18.05 6.30 16.96
CA GLY A 121 -16.80 5.64 16.62
C GLY A 121 -16.59 4.35 17.41
N SER A 122 -15.61 3.56 17.01
CA SER A 122 -15.21 2.33 17.69
C SER A 122 -13.83 2.51 18.33
N ALA A 123 -13.72 2.23 19.62
CA ALA A 123 -12.44 2.24 20.32
C ALA A 123 -11.48 1.16 19.79
N ILE A 124 -12.03 0.02 19.34
CA ILE A 124 -11.22 -1.11 18.84
C ILE A 124 -10.78 -0.85 17.39
N ARG A 125 -11.67 -0.29 16.55
CA ARG A 125 -11.42 -0.06 15.11
C ARG A 125 -10.81 1.30 14.80
N ARG A 126 -10.57 2.16 15.80
CA ARG A 126 -10.13 3.55 15.61
C ARG A 126 -8.85 3.71 14.79
N ASN A 127 -7.99 2.71 14.81
CA ASN A 127 -6.70 2.74 14.11
C ASN A 127 -6.75 2.12 12.71
N THR A 128 -7.84 1.40 12.35
CA THR A 128 -7.92 0.63 11.10
C THR A 128 -9.13 0.99 10.24
N PHE A 129 -10.00 1.90 10.70
CA PHE A 129 -11.16 2.37 9.97
C PHE A 129 -11.25 3.90 10.04
N ALA A 130 -11.52 4.53 8.90
CA ALA A 130 -11.91 5.93 8.86
C ALA A 130 -13.36 6.07 9.34
N HIS A 131 -13.59 6.75 10.46
CA HIS A 131 -14.92 6.93 11.03
C HIS A 131 -15.69 8.07 10.34
N ILE A 132 -16.85 7.78 9.81
CA ILE A 132 -17.80 8.75 9.20
C ILE A 132 -19.12 8.68 9.96
N PRO A 133 -19.47 9.69 10.80
CA PRO A 133 -20.64 9.63 11.67
C PRO A 133 -21.98 9.89 10.96
N VAL A 134 -21.94 10.45 9.75
CA VAL A 134 -23.14 10.76 8.95
C VAL A 134 -23.39 9.59 7.99
N PRO A 135 -24.66 9.15 7.83
CA PRO A 135 -25.00 8.10 6.88
C PRO A 135 -24.50 8.41 5.47
N LEU A 136 -23.91 7.41 4.82
CA LEU A 136 -23.43 7.49 3.45
C LEU A 136 -24.38 6.81 2.48
N ASP A 137 -24.65 7.44 1.36
CA ASP A 137 -25.31 6.82 0.22
C ASP A 137 -24.31 5.92 -0.52
N VAL A 138 -24.31 4.64 -0.10
CA VAL A 138 -23.39 3.64 -0.66
C VAL A 138 -23.70 3.33 -2.12
N ASP A 139 -24.94 3.44 -2.54
CA ASP A 139 -25.33 3.17 -3.93
C ASP A 139 -24.80 4.27 -4.86
N ALA A 140 -24.86 5.52 -4.46
CA ALA A 140 -24.20 6.61 -5.18
C ALA A 140 -22.67 6.41 -5.26
N MET A 141 -22.05 5.96 -4.17
CA MET A 141 -20.61 5.63 -4.17
C MET A 141 -20.28 4.49 -5.15
N ARG A 142 -21.09 3.41 -5.16
CA ARG A 142 -20.90 2.27 -6.08
C ARG A 142 -21.04 2.65 -7.55
N GLN A 143 -22.00 3.52 -7.87
CA GLN A 143 -22.25 3.99 -9.24
C GLN A 143 -21.05 4.74 -9.83
N ALA A 144 -20.23 5.39 -9.01
CA ALA A 144 -19.04 6.12 -9.45
C ALA A 144 -17.83 5.20 -9.72
N LEU A 145 -17.76 3.99 -9.14
CA LEU A 145 -16.57 3.10 -9.21
C LEU A 145 -16.20 2.66 -10.62
N PRO A 146 -17.14 2.29 -11.53
CA PRO A 146 -16.79 1.82 -12.87
C PRO A 146 -15.98 2.83 -13.69
N THR A 147 -16.13 4.13 -13.44
CA THR A 147 -15.38 5.20 -14.13
C THR A 147 -13.87 5.09 -13.89
N LEU A 148 -13.44 4.48 -12.77
CA LEU A 148 -12.04 4.33 -12.43
C LEU A 148 -11.34 3.19 -13.18
N LEU A 149 -12.11 2.25 -13.75
CA LEU A 149 -11.56 1.05 -14.39
C LEU A 149 -10.89 1.39 -15.73
N GLY A 150 -9.80 0.68 -16.02
CA GLY A 150 -9.03 0.86 -17.24
C GLY A 150 -7.78 1.70 -17.06
N THR A 151 -7.19 2.07 -18.19
CA THR A 151 -5.96 2.86 -18.26
C THR A 151 -6.31 4.34 -18.51
N HIS A 152 -5.95 5.19 -17.56
CA HIS A 152 -6.26 6.62 -17.60
C HIS A 152 -5.04 7.45 -17.16
N ASP A 153 -5.10 8.74 -17.44
CA ASP A 153 -4.22 9.72 -16.81
C ASP A 153 -4.79 10.11 -15.43
N PHE A 154 -4.14 9.62 -14.38
CA PHE A 154 -4.51 9.89 -12.99
C PHE A 154 -3.81 11.13 -12.40
N ALA A 155 -3.40 12.10 -13.20
CA ALA A 155 -2.71 13.31 -12.72
C ALA A 155 -3.50 14.03 -11.61
N ALA A 156 -4.84 14.17 -11.76
CA ALA A 156 -5.71 14.75 -10.75
C ALA A 156 -5.75 13.95 -9.42
N TYR A 157 -5.39 12.68 -9.44
CA TYR A 157 -5.43 11.78 -8.29
C TYR A 157 -4.10 11.71 -7.53
N GLN A 158 -3.18 12.61 -7.82
CA GLN A 158 -1.88 12.71 -7.15
C GLN A 158 -1.86 13.92 -6.21
N ALA A 159 -1.42 13.70 -4.98
CA ALA A 159 -1.14 14.80 -4.06
C ALA A 159 0.18 15.50 -4.41
N SER A 160 0.32 16.76 -3.96
CA SER A 160 1.56 17.52 -4.10
C SER A 160 2.74 16.77 -3.47
N GLY A 161 3.91 16.83 -4.10
CA GLY A 161 5.12 16.13 -3.65
C GLY A 161 5.28 14.71 -4.22
N GLY A 162 4.37 14.25 -5.07
CA GLY A 162 4.54 13.00 -5.82
C GLY A 162 5.71 13.08 -6.81
N THR A 163 6.54 12.02 -6.85
CA THR A 163 7.76 11.94 -7.70
C THR A 163 7.62 10.99 -8.88
N ALA A 164 6.38 10.59 -9.22
CA ALA A 164 6.15 9.66 -10.32
C ALA A 164 6.52 10.29 -11.68
N LYS A 165 7.27 9.55 -12.51
CA LYS A 165 7.66 9.99 -13.86
C LYS A 165 6.48 10.09 -14.83
N THR A 166 5.44 9.28 -14.63
CA THR A 166 4.21 9.28 -15.42
C THR A 166 2.99 9.20 -14.49
N THR A 167 1.88 9.73 -14.95
CA THR A 167 0.60 9.69 -14.23
C THR A 167 -0.39 8.67 -14.82
N ILE A 168 0.00 8.01 -15.92
CA ILE A 168 -0.80 6.95 -16.52
C ILE A 168 -0.78 5.71 -15.62
N ARG A 169 -1.95 5.21 -15.24
CA ARG A 169 -2.13 4.00 -14.42
C ARG A 169 -3.28 3.17 -14.96
N THR A 170 -3.26 1.88 -14.63
CA THR A 170 -4.34 0.95 -14.95
C THR A 170 -4.96 0.44 -13.67
N ILE A 171 -6.23 0.76 -13.43
CA ILE A 171 -7.03 0.12 -12.39
C ILE A 171 -7.76 -1.06 -13.02
N ARG A 172 -7.53 -2.26 -12.47
CA ARG A 172 -8.08 -3.52 -12.97
C ARG A 172 -9.36 -3.94 -12.26
N MET A 173 -9.48 -3.57 -10.99
CA MET A 173 -10.65 -3.93 -10.18
C MET A 173 -10.93 -2.86 -9.13
N THR A 174 -12.21 -2.58 -8.96
CA THR A 174 -12.75 -1.85 -7.82
C THR A 174 -13.96 -2.62 -7.30
N GLU A 175 -14.02 -2.78 -5.98
CA GLU A 175 -15.14 -3.46 -5.33
C GLU A 175 -15.51 -2.71 -4.06
N MET A 176 -16.82 -2.63 -3.77
CA MET A 176 -17.30 -2.05 -2.51
C MET A 176 -18.31 -2.99 -1.86
N THR A 177 -17.93 -3.50 -0.69
CA THR A 177 -18.79 -4.36 0.14
C THR A 177 -19.23 -3.63 1.40
N VAL A 178 -20.40 -4.02 1.92
CA VAL A 178 -20.96 -3.46 3.15
C VAL A 178 -21.34 -4.61 4.08
N GLN A 179 -20.87 -4.53 5.33
CA GLN A 179 -21.19 -5.49 6.39
C GLN A 179 -21.57 -4.70 7.66
N GLY A 180 -22.87 -4.57 7.91
CA GLY A 180 -23.35 -3.69 8.98
C GLY A 180 -22.88 -2.25 8.77
N ASP A 181 -22.16 -1.70 9.72
CA ASP A 181 -21.62 -0.34 9.67
C ASP A 181 -20.26 -0.23 8.92
N GLU A 182 -19.74 -1.34 8.41
CA GLU A 182 -18.45 -1.37 7.73
C GLU A 182 -18.63 -1.28 6.22
N ILE A 183 -17.98 -0.29 5.60
CA ILE A 183 -17.87 -0.16 4.15
C ILE A 183 -16.41 -0.43 3.79
N ILE A 184 -16.17 -1.41 2.93
CA ILE A 184 -14.86 -1.85 2.50
C ILE A 184 -14.72 -1.56 1.02
N LEU A 185 -13.81 -0.67 0.67
CA LEU A 185 -13.41 -0.38 -0.71
C LEU A 185 -12.13 -1.13 -1.04
N LEU A 186 -12.13 -1.91 -2.09
CA LEU A 186 -10.98 -2.58 -2.66
C LEU A 186 -10.63 -1.95 -3.99
N VAL A 187 -9.33 -1.64 -4.19
CA VAL A 187 -8.80 -1.11 -5.45
C VAL A 187 -7.56 -1.92 -5.84
N GLU A 188 -7.57 -2.47 -7.06
CA GLU A 188 -6.43 -3.19 -7.61
C GLU A 188 -5.98 -2.57 -8.93
N GLY A 189 -4.68 -2.38 -9.09
CA GLY A 189 -4.09 -1.80 -10.28
C GLY A 189 -2.63 -2.18 -10.45
N ASP A 190 -2.02 -1.72 -11.54
CA ASP A 190 -0.61 -1.95 -11.84
C ASP A 190 0.31 -1.21 -10.86
N ALA A 191 0.03 0.08 -10.64
CA ALA A 191 0.74 0.96 -9.73
C ALA A 191 -0.17 2.10 -9.28
N PHE A 192 0.23 2.80 -8.21
CA PHE A 192 -0.54 3.90 -7.65
C PHE A 192 0.35 5.15 -7.48
N LEU A 193 -0.25 6.32 -7.68
CA LEU A 193 0.37 7.61 -7.42
C LEU A 193 0.31 7.94 -5.92
N TYR A 194 1.06 8.93 -5.52
CA TYR A 194 1.10 9.41 -4.15
C TYR A 194 -0.31 9.83 -3.67
N ASN A 195 -0.78 9.23 -2.59
CA ASN A 195 -2.12 9.39 -2.02
C ASN A 195 -3.31 8.97 -2.91
N MET A 196 -3.10 8.37 -4.07
CA MET A 196 -4.14 8.10 -5.07
C MET A 196 -5.35 7.36 -4.47
N VAL A 197 -5.17 6.24 -3.78
CA VAL A 197 -6.29 5.46 -3.21
C VAL A 197 -7.01 6.24 -2.11
N ARG A 198 -6.31 7.04 -1.31
CA ARG A 198 -6.91 7.90 -0.29
C ARG A 198 -7.74 9.04 -0.91
N ILE A 199 -7.30 9.59 -2.04
CA ILE A 199 -8.06 10.60 -2.79
C ILE A 199 -9.33 9.96 -3.39
N ILE A 200 -9.23 8.76 -3.95
CA ILE A 200 -10.39 7.99 -4.42
C ILE A 200 -11.38 7.78 -3.27
N ALA A 201 -10.91 7.26 -2.13
CA ALA A 201 -11.75 7.02 -0.96
C ALA A 201 -12.41 8.30 -0.43
N GLY A 202 -11.67 9.41 -0.34
CA GLY A 202 -12.21 10.69 0.10
C GLY A 202 -13.25 11.26 -0.86
N THR A 203 -13.04 11.10 -2.17
CA THR A 203 -14.02 11.49 -3.19
C THR A 203 -15.31 10.67 -3.08
N LEU A 204 -15.18 9.35 -2.89
CA LEU A 204 -16.33 8.47 -2.68
C LEU A 204 -17.11 8.84 -1.40
N ILE A 205 -16.41 9.17 -0.31
CA ILE A 205 -17.06 9.65 0.93
C ILE A 205 -17.84 10.94 0.66
N GLU A 206 -17.28 11.91 -0.09
CA GLU A 206 -17.99 13.14 -0.44
C GLU A 206 -19.20 12.90 -1.38
N ILE A 207 -19.11 11.92 -2.29
CA ILE A 207 -20.26 11.46 -3.12
C ILE A 207 -21.33 10.87 -2.20
N GLY A 208 -20.98 9.96 -1.31
CA GLY A 208 -21.93 9.35 -0.36
C GLY A 208 -22.56 10.34 0.62
N LEU A 209 -21.93 11.47 0.88
CA LEU A 209 -22.48 12.60 1.66
C LEU A 209 -23.28 13.58 0.80
N HIS A 210 -23.45 13.34 -0.50
CA HIS A 210 -24.06 14.26 -1.48
C HIS A 210 -23.40 15.65 -1.53
N ARG A 211 -22.12 15.73 -1.19
CA ARG A 211 -21.31 16.97 -1.26
C ARG A 211 -20.61 17.12 -2.61
N ARG A 212 -20.58 16.04 -3.41
CA ARG A 212 -19.98 15.98 -4.73
C ARG A 212 -20.81 15.10 -5.65
N SER A 213 -20.83 15.45 -6.95
CA SER A 213 -21.50 14.65 -7.97
C SER A 213 -20.84 13.28 -8.16
N ALA A 214 -21.61 12.26 -8.52
CA ALA A 214 -21.11 10.97 -8.95
C ALA A 214 -20.17 11.06 -10.18
N ASP A 215 -20.30 12.13 -10.98
CA ASP A 215 -19.47 12.40 -12.17
C ASP A 215 -18.07 12.98 -11.82
N ALA A 216 -17.74 13.16 -10.55
CA ALA A 216 -16.49 13.77 -10.11
C ALA A 216 -15.25 13.09 -10.72
N PHE A 217 -15.26 11.77 -10.85
CA PHE A 217 -14.16 11.03 -11.46
C PHE A 217 -14.05 11.29 -12.96
N THR A 218 -15.19 11.35 -13.68
CA THR A 218 -15.24 11.70 -15.09
C THR A 218 -14.69 13.11 -15.33
N GLU A 219 -15.11 14.06 -14.50
CA GLU A 219 -14.64 15.45 -14.58
C GLU A 219 -13.12 15.55 -14.28
N ALA A 220 -12.64 14.80 -13.30
CA ALA A 220 -11.22 14.76 -12.98
C ALA A 220 -10.35 14.19 -14.12
N PHE A 221 -10.84 13.20 -14.85
CA PHE A 221 -10.16 12.68 -16.05
C PHE A 221 -10.17 13.69 -17.20
N ARG A 222 -11.27 14.44 -17.33
CA ARG A 222 -11.43 15.46 -18.39
C ARG A 222 -10.54 16.69 -18.16
N THR A 223 -10.44 17.15 -16.90
CA THR A 223 -9.78 18.42 -16.55
C THR A 223 -8.35 18.23 -16.07
N LEU A 224 -8.00 17.05 -15.58
CA LEU A 224 -6.77 16.71 -14.85
C LEU A 224 -6.56 17.62 -13.62
N ASP A 225 -7.61 18.26 -13.13
CA ASP A 225 -7.58 19.15 -11.97
C ASP A 225 -7.89 18.39 -10.67
N ARG A 226 -6.98 18.49 -9.71
CA ARG A 226 -7.12 17.92 -8.36
C ARG A 226 -8.37 18.43 -7.64
N LEU A 227 -8.81 19.65 -7.91
CA LEU A 227 -9.98 20.24 -7.28
C LEU A 227 -11.31 19.60 -7.72
N SER A 228 -11.33 18.85 -8.82
CA SER A 228 -12.47 18.03 -9.25
C SER A 228 -12.72 16.87 -8.28
N LEU A 229 -11.75 16.50 -7.46
CA LEU A 229 -11.82 15.38 -6.51
C LEU A 229 -11.98 15.86 -5.07
N GLY A 230 -12.44 14.95 -4.21
CA GLY A 230 -12.61 15.17 -2.79
C GLY A 230 -11.30 15.27 -2.01
N VAL A 231 -11.43 15.46 -0.70
CA VAL A 231 -10.29 15.52 0.22
C VAL A 231 -9.52 14.20 0.25
N THR A 232 -8.25 14.25 0.63
CA THR A 232 -7.48 13.02 0.87
C THR A 232 -7.98 12.37 2.16
N ALA A 233 -8.54 11.17 2.07
CA ALA A 233 -9.08 10.45 3.22
C ALA A 233 -7.99 10.10 4.25
N PRO A 234 -8.35 9.90 5.54
CA PRO A 234 -7.40 9.56 6.60
C PRO A 234 -6.53 8.34 6.29
N PRO A 235 -5.24 8.32 6.68
CA PRO A 235 -4.33 7.22 6.34
C PRO A 235 -4.70 5.89 7.01
N HIS A 236 -5.19 5.93 8.25
CA HIS A 236 -5.50 4.75 9.05
C HIS A 236 -6.66 3.89 8.53
N GLY A 237 -7.42 4.36 7.54
CA GLY A 237 -8.37 3.52 6.81
C GLY A 237 -7.71 2.70 5.70
N LEU A 238 -6.46 3.03 5.30
CA LEU A 238 -5.79 2.42 4.16
C LEU A 238 -4.84 1.30 4.56
N GLU A 239 -4.88 0.23 3.80
CA GLU A 239 -4.04 -0.96 3.95
C GLU A 239 -3.53 -1.43 2.60
N LEU A 240 -2.20 -1.65 2.45
CA LEU A 240 -1.63 -2.40 1.34
C LEU A 240 -1.90 -3.89 1.56
N THR A 241 -2.92 -4.41 0.92
CA THR A 241 -3.38 -5.78 1.17
C THR A 241 -2.50 -6.82 0.48
N LYS A 242 -2.05 -6.54 -0.76
CA LYS A 242 -1.24 -7.52 -1.53
C LYS A 242 -0.38 -6.85 -2.58
N VAL A 243 0.79 -7.43 -2.81
CA VAL A 243 1.68 -7.14 -3.94
C VAL A 243 1.72 -8.37 -4.83
N TYR A 244 1.61 -8.18 -6.14
CA TYR A 244 1.62 -9.24 -7.13
C TYR A 244 2.91 -9.22 -7.92
N TYR A 245 3.45 -10.41 -8.17
CA TYR A 245 4.59 -10.64 -9.05
C TYR A 245 4.20 -11.69 -10.10
N PRO A 246 4.68 -11.57 -11.35
CA PRO A 246 4.49 -12.60 -12.34
C PRO A 246 5.32 -13.86 -11.96
N GLU A 247 4.89 -15.04 -12.35
CA GLU A 247 5.63 -16.28 -12.03
C GLU A 247 7.07 -16.26 -12.55
N GLU A 248 7.28 -15.63 -13.69
CA GLU A 248 8.60 -15.48 -14.32
C GLU A 248 9.60 -14.74 -13.42
N ALA A 249 9.13 -13.82 -12.58
CA ALA A 249 9.97 -13.08 -11.64
C ALA A 249 10.75 -14.00 -10.68
N PHE A 250 10.19 -15.18 -10.39
CA PHE A 250 10.82 -16.19 -9.52
C PHE A 250 11.71 -17.17 -10.26
N ARG A 251 11.85 -17.03 -11.59
CA ARG A 251 12.62 -17.93 -12.47
C ARG A 251 13.69 -17.21 -13.29
N MET A 252 13.90 -15.91 -13.08
CA MET A 252 14.84 -15.11 -13.90
C MET A 252 16.29 -15.56 -13.70
N PRO A 253 17.10 -15.61 -14.77
CA PRO A 253 18.54 -15.83 -14.65
C PRO A 253 19.25 -14.64 -13.99
N GLU A 254 20.42 -14.85 -13.40
CA GLU A 254 21.22 -13.98 -12.51
C GLU A 254 21.61 -12.57 -13.05
N ALA A 255 21.16 -12.12 -14.22
CA ALA A 255 21.81 -11.03 -14.96
C ALA A 255 20.99 -9.74 -15.19
N VAL A 256 19.91 -9.47 -14.48
CA VAL A 256 19.19 -8.19 -14.66
C VAL A 256 19.68 -7.17 -13.63
N ARG A 257 20.44 -6.15 -14.07
CA ARG A 257 20.81 -4.99 -13.23
C ARG A 257 19.72 -3.93 -13.35
N TRP A 258 19.03 -3.66 -12.25
CA TRP A 258 18.11 -2.55 -12.13
C TRP A 258 18.86 -1.30 -11.67
N HIS A 259 18.77 -0.21 -12.42
CA HIS A 259 19.30 1.07 -11.99
C HIS A 259 18.25 1.76 -11.13
N GLU A 260 18.55 1.96 -9.85
CA GLU A 260 17.77 2.84 -8.98
C GLU A 260 18.04 4.30 -9.44
N GLU A 261 17.02 4.94 -9.99
CA GLU A 261 16.98 6.38 -10.25
C GLU A 261 16.10 7.08 -9.22
#